data_bea9b7454bfe7fc73947c20165e08b25
#
_entry.id   bea9b7454bfe7fc73947c20165e08b25
#
_cell.length_a   1.000
_cell.length_b   1.000
_cell.length_c   1.000
_cell.angle_alpha   90.00
_cell.angle_beta   90.00
_cell.angle_gamma   90.00
#
_symmetry.space_group_name_H-M   'P 1'
#
loop_
_entity.id
_entity.type
_entity.pdbx_description
1 polymer ?
#
loop_
_entity_poly.entity_id
_entity_poly.type
_entity_poly.pdbx_seq_one_letter_code
_entity_poly.pdbx_strand_id
1 'polypeptide(L)'
;LTHSGAVRPIRWIGRLEFSRGEGWTAEARPVRVAKGALGPNAPVRDLYVSRAHMLYMNGVLIPAANLINGTTISVVTPEADAVQYFHVDLGTHDVVLADGAPCESLLATPEHIAVFDNCAEYAALFGGMPSADAQSYAPVAAFNGGRGELKSRLRSALAPVIDIRRPLDIARDNTEARALLSKAA
;
A
#
# COMPACT_ATOMS: atom_id res chain seq x y z
N LEU A 1 10.98 -11.72 -3.73
CA LEU A 1 10.11 -12.37 -4.74
C LEU A 1 9.09 -11.36 -5.22
N THR A 2 8.94 -11.18 -6.52
CA THR A 2 7.93 -10.32 -7.12
C THR A 2 6.61 -11.08 -7.31
N HIS A 3 5.55 -10.35 -7.58
CA HIS A 3 4.21 -10.91 -7.87
C HIS A 3 4.23 -11.81 -9.13
N SER A 4 5.08 -11.52 -10.11
CA SER A 4 5.29 -12.36 -11.29
C SER A 4 6.07 -13.66 -11.03
N GLY A 5 6.58 -13.86 -9.81
CA GLY A 5 7.40 -15.01 -9.42
C GLY A 5 8.90 -14.81 -9.66
N ALA A 6 9.34 -13.67 -10.16
CA ALA A 6 10.76 -13.40 -10.36
C ALA A 6 11.47 -13.08 -9.03
N VAL A 7 12.71 -13.56 -8.89
CA VAL A 7 13.61 -13.16 -7.81
C VAL A 7 14.43 -11.97 -8.29
N ARG A 8 14.34 -10.85 -7.58
CA ARG A 8 15.08 -9.62 -7.91
C ARG A 8 15.91 -9.15 -6.72
N PRO A 9 17.12 -8.64 -6.94
CA PRO A 9 17.92 -8.06 -5.88
C PRO A 9 17.30 -6.74 -5.42
N ILE A 10 17.34 -6.51 -4.10
CA ILE A 10 17.07 -5.19 -3.52
C ILE A 10 18.33 -4.35 -3.75
N ARG A 11 18.18 -3.21 -4.40
CA ARG A 11 19.26 -2.28 -4.70
C ARG A 11 19.45 -1.24 -3.61
N TRP A 12 18.36 -0.82 -2.99
CA TRP A 12 18.34 0.13 -1.88
C TRP A 12 17.10 -0.05 -1.02
N ILE A 13 17.16 0.39 0.22
CA ILE A 13 16.03 0.43 1.14
C ILE A 13 15.90 1.84 1.70
N GLY A 14 14.85 2.55 1.28
CA GLY A 14 14.44 3.81 1.89
C GLY A 14 13.97 3.62 3.32
N ARG A 15 14.39 4.50 4.23
CA ARG A 15 13.98 4.51 5.64
C ARG A 15 13.36 5.86 5.95
N LEU A 16 12.19 5.83 6.59
CA LEU A 16 11.48 7.01 7.04
C LEU A 16 10.99 6.77 8.46
N GLU A 17 11.41 7.61 9.41
CA GLU A 17 11.04 7.51 10.81
C GLU A 17 10.08 8.62 11.20
N PHE A 18 9.07 8.27 11.95
CA PHE A 18 8.18 9.19 12.62
C PHE A 18 8.27 9.00 14.13
N SER A 19 8.55 10.08 14.85
CA SER A 19 8.53 10.09 16.30
C SER A 19 7.17 10.55 16.81
N ARG A 20 6.77 10.03 17.98
CA ARG A 20 5.46 10.30 18.57
C ARG A 20 5.25 11.78 18.92
N GLY A 21 6.30 12.50 19.38
CA GLY A 21 6.20 13.89 19.82
C GLY A 21 5.08 14.11 20.83
N GLU A 22 4.21 15.11 20.62
CA GLU A 22 3.00 15.37 21.42
C GLU A 22 1.83 14.43 21.08
N GLY A 23 1.97 13.61 20.02
CA GLY A 23 0.99 12.64 19.55
C GLY A 23 1.31 12.14 18.14
N TRP A 24 0.61 11.10 17.70
CA TRP A 24 0.77 10.55 16.37
C TRP A 24 0.00 11.36 15.33
N THR A 25 0.68 11.83 14.28
CA THR A 25 0.00 12.41 13.12
C THR A 25 -0.77 11.34 12.34
N ALA A 26 -1.70 11.75 11.50
CA ALA A 26 -2.48 10.81 10.69
C ALA A 26 -1.58 10.02 9.72
N GLU A 27 -0.54 10.67 9.19
CA GLU A 27 0.42 10.11 8.22
C GLU A 27 1.33 9.08 8.88
N ALA A 28 1.74 9.34 10.13
CA ALA A 28 2.64 8.48 10.88
C ALA A 28 1.97 7.17 11.35
N ARG A 29 0.64 7.15 11.50
CA ARG A 29 -0.08 5.97 11.98
C ARG A 29 -0.17 4.89 10.91
N PRO A 30 0.32 3.66 11.18
CA PRO A 30 0.26 2.56 10.24
C PRO A 30 -1.18 2.09 9.96
N VAL A 31 -1.35 1.57 8.77
CA VAL A 31 -2.50 0.75 8.40
C VAL A 31 -2.10 -0.71 8.62
N ARG A 32 -2.82 -1.38 9.50
CA ARG A 32 -2.75 -2.83 9.69
C ARG A 32 -3.59 -3.51 8.63
N VAL A 33 -2.99 -4.40 7.89
CA VAL A 33 -3.65 -5.34 6.98
C VAL A 33 -3.60 -6.71 7.66
N ALA A 34 -4.72 -7.17 8.19
CA ALA A 34 -4.78 -8.41 8.94
C ALA A 34 -4.46 -9.61 8.06
N LYS A 35 -3.96 -10.68 8.68
CA LYS A 35 -3.77 -11.97 8.02
C LYS A 35 -5.00 -12.34 7.17
N GLY A 36 -4.78 -12.66 5.89
CA GLY A 36 -5.83 -13.08 4.96
C GLY A 36 -6.76 -11.97 4.47
N ALA A 37 -6.54 -10.70 4.84
CA ALA A 37 -7.42 -9.59 4.48
C ALA A 37 -7.54 -9.35 2.97
N LEU A 38 -6.50 -9.64 2.20
CA LEU A 38 -6.46 -9.44 0.74
C LEU A 38 -6.78 -10.73 -0.04
N GLY A 39 -6.66 -11.89 0.60
CA GLY A 39 -6.88 -13.18 -0.04
C GLY A 39 -6.38 -14.34 0.82
N PRO A 40 -6.55 -15.60 0.40
CA PRO A 40 -5.95 -16.74 1.06
C PRO A 40 -4.43 -16.54 1.16
N ASN A 41 -3.88 -16.59 2.38
CA ASN A 41 -2.46 -16.35 2.66
C ASN A 41 -1.90 -14.98 2.18
N ALA A 42 -2.75 -13.99 2.03
CA ALA A 42 -2.37 -12.64 1.64
C ALA A 42 -2.98 -11.59 2.60
N PRO A 43 -2.19 -11.07 3.56
CA PRO A 43 -0.88 -11.56 4.00
C PRO A 43 -0.97 -12.84 4.85
N VAL A 44 0.17 -13.54 5.06
CA VAL A 44 0.24 -14.75 5.91
C VAL A 44 0.24 -14.44 7.41
N ARG A 45 0.54 -13.21 7.78
CA ARG A 45 0.44 -12.61 9.12
C ARG A 45 0.06 -11.14 8.99
N ASP A 46 -0.26 -10.47 10.07
CA ASP A 46 -0.58 -9.05 10.05
C ASP A 46 0.57 -8.24 9.46
N LEU A 47 0.27 -7.45 8.44
CA LEU A 47 1.22 -6.57 7.76
C LEU A 47 0.88 -5.12 8.12
N TYR A 48 1.93 -4.32 8.40
CA TYR A 48 1.79 -2.90 8.72
C TYR A 48 2.46 -2.07 7.63
N VAL A 49 1.71 -1.16 7.04
CA VAL A 49 2.17 -0.28 5.96
C VAL A 49 1.78 1.17 6.22
N SER A 50 2.44 2.12 5.57
CA SER A 50 1.99 3.50 5.60
C SER A 50 0.65 3.66 4.86
N ARG A 51 -0.08 4.73 5.15
CA ARG A 51 -1.38 5.01 4.49
C ARG A 51 -1.26 5.18 2.98
N ALA A 52 -0.14 5.72 2.52
CA ALA A 52 0.13 5.97 1.10
C ALA A 52 0.68 4.73 0.36
N HIS A 53 1.23 3.74 1.09
CA HIS A 53 1.80 2.54 0.49
C HIS A 53 0.74 1.80 -0.32
N MET A 54 1.10 1.39 -1.54
CA MET A 54 0.11 0.83 -2.46
C MET A 54 0.13 -0.69 -2.45
N LEU A 55 -1.08 -1.25 -2.40
CA LEU A 55 -1.34 -2.68 -2.53
C LEU A 55 -1.82 -2.96 -3.96
N TYR A 56 -1.27 -3.99 -4.58
CA TYR A 56 -1.65 -4.37 -5.94
C TYR A 56 -2.82 -5.34 -5.92
N MET A 57 -3.95 -4.91 -6.49
CA MET A 57 -5.17 -5.70 -6.56
C MET A 57 -5.90 -5.44 -7.88
N ASN A 58 -6.42 -6.49 -8.51
CA ASN A 58 -7.24 -6.38 -9.73
C ASN A 58 -6.59 -5.55 -10.85
N GLY A 59 -5.25 -5.66 -11.02
CA GLY A 59 -4.52 -4.97 -12.08
C GLY A 59 -4.18 -3.51 -11.80
N VAL A 60 -4.43 -3.00 -10.59
CA VAL A 60 -4.15 -1.61 -10.20
C VAL A 60 -3.44 -1.53 -8.84
N LEU A 61 -2.74 -0.42 -8.63
CA LEU A 61 -2.13 -0.04 -7.36
C LEU A 61 -3.11 0.82 -6.56
N ILE A 62 -3.41 0.41 -5.34
CA ILE A 62 -4.40 1.06 -4.48
C ILE A 62 -3.73 1.48 -3.17
N PRO A 63 -3.75 2.77 -2.78
CA PRO A 63 -3.27 3.20 -1.47
C PRO A 63 -3.98 2.44 -0.34
N ALA A 64 -3.24 1.96 0.64
CA ALA A 64 -3.80 1.23 1.78
C ALA A 64 -4.91 2.02 2.49
N ALA A 65 -4.81 3.34 2.51
CA ALA A 65 -5.84 4.23 3.04
C ALA A 65 -7.21 4.08 2.37
N ASN A 66 -7.26 3.70 1.09
CA ASN A 66 -8.52 3.53 0.34
C ASN A 66 -9.19 2.16 0.58
N LEU A 67 -8.51 1.24 1.25
CA LEU A 67 -9.00 -0.09 1.60
C LEU A 67 -9.40 -0.22 3.07
N ILE A 68 -9.24 0.82 3.87
CA ILE A 68 -9.58 0.81 5.30
C ILE A 68 -11.09 0.50 5.45
N ASN A 69 -11.39 -0.60 6.15
CA ASN A 69 -12.75 -1.07 6.45
C ASN A 69 -13.05 -1.11 7.96
N GLY A 70 -12.09 -0.68 8.80
CA GLY A 70 -12.24 -0.62 10.25
C GLY A 70 -12.15 -1.98 10.97
N THR A 71 -11.90 -3.07 10.26
CA THR A 71 -11.80 -4.43 10.82
C THR A 71 -10.54 -5.15 10.39
N THR A 72 -10.55 -5.75 9.20
CA THR A 72 -9.38 -6.47 8.66
C THR A 72 -8.32 -5.53 8.08
N ILE A 73 -8.72 -4.31 7.71
CA ILE A 73 -7.81 -3.24 7.30
C ILE A 73 -8.15 -2.00 8.13
N SER A 74 -7.28 -1.60 9.03
CA SER A 74 -7.57 -0.56 10.03
C SER A 74 -6.35 0.28 10.35
N VAL A 75 -6.57 1.53 10.75
CA VAL A 75 -5.51 2.39 11.30
C VAL A 75 -5.19 1.96 12.72
N VAL A 76 -3.91 1.87 13.04
CA VAL A 76 -3.41 1.51 14.37
C VAL A 76 -2.67 2.69 14.97
N THR A 77 -2.86 2.91 16.28
CA THR A 77 -2.02 3.83 17.04
C THR A 77 -0.86 3.03 17.60
N PRO A 78 0.40 3.33 17.24
CA PRO A 78 1.55 2.62 17.78
C PRO A 78 1.71 2.83 19.29
N GLU A 79 2.12 1.80 20.00
CA GLU A 79 2.48 1.88 21.43
C GLU A 79 3.91 2.41 21.63
N ALA A 80 4.80 2.17 20.66
CA ALA A 80 6.18 2.63 20.66
C ALA A 80 6.27 4.16 20.49
N ASP A 81 7.40 4.76 20.86
CA ASP A 81 7.65 6.20 20.72
C ASP A 81 8.10 6.61 19.31
N ALA A 82 8.46 5.64 18.47
CA ALA A 82 8.81 5.84 17.07
C ALA A 82 8.28 4.71 16.18
N VAL A 83 7.97 5.03 14.92
CA VAL A 83 7.63 4.08 13.87
C VAL A 83 8.56 4.30 12.69
N GLN A 84 9.11 3.21 12.17
CA GLN A 84 10.01 3.24 11.04
C GLN A 84 9.37 2.50 9.85
N TYR A 85 9.29 3.17 8.71
CA TYR A 85 8.83 2.61 7.44
C TYR A 85 10.02 2.32 6.54
N PHE A 86 9.90 1.22 5.80
CA PHE A 86 10.90 0.77 4.83
C PHE A 86 10.26 0.65 3.46
N HIS A 87 10.97 1.09 2.43
CA HIS A 87 10.51 0.93 1.05
C HIS A 87 11.68 0.39 0.20
N VAL A 88 11.45 -0.72 -0.51
CA VAL A 88 12.51 -1.40 -1.25
C VAL A 88 12.59 -0.89 -2.68
N ASP A 89 13.78 -0.55 -3.14
CA ASP A 89 14.10 -0.25 -4.53
C ASP A 89 14.69 -1.48 -5.22
N LEU A 90 14.12 -1.82 -6.37
CA LEU A 90 14.58 -2.91 -7.24
C LEU A 90 15.27 -2.38 -8.52
N GLY A 91 15.43 -1.06 -8.65
CA GLY A 91 15.92 -0.36 -9.84
C GLY A 91 14.87 -0.15 -10.92
N THR A 92 13.75 -0.83 -10.87
CA THR A 92 12.53 -0.54 -11.64
C THR A 92 11.34 -0.80 -10.75
N HIS A 93 10.27 -0.03 -10.91
CA HIS A 93 9.03 -0.23 -10.16
C HIS A 93 8.42 -1.59 -10.47
N ASP A 94 8.04 -2.32 -9.44
CA ASP A 94 7.50 -3.69 -9.54
C ASP A 94 6.54 -3.94 -8.35
N VAL A 95 5.93 -5.10 -8.32
CA VAL A 95 5.11 -5.57 -7.19
C VAL A 95 5.84 -6.70 -6.49
N VAL A 96 6.12 -6.52 -5.20
CA VAL A 96 6.77 -7.52 -4.33
C VAL A 96 5.76 -8.19 -3.42
N LEU A 97 6.08 -9.40 -2.95
CA LEU A 97 5.27 -10.11 -1.97
C LEU A 97 5.78 -9.82 -0.54
N ALA A 98 5.14 -8.89 0.15
CA ALA A 98 5.40 -8.61 1.56
C ALA A 98 4.50 -9.53 2.41
N ASP A 99 5.10 -10.53 3.07
CA ASP A 99 4.34 -11.57 3.78
C ASP A 99 3.20 -12.19 2.94
N GLY A 100 3.42 -12.34 1.64
CA GLY A 100 2.42 -12.86 0.69
C GLY A 100 1.44 -11.81 0.15
N ALA A 101 1.41 -10.59 0.70
CA ALA A 101 0.61 -9.49 0.17
C ALA A 101 1.33 -8.81 -1.00
N PRO A 102 0.66 -8.61 -2.14
CA PRO A 102 1.24 -7.88 -3.27
C PRO A 102 1.32 -6.38 -2.95
N CYS A 103 2.54 -5.88 -2.75
CA CYS A 103 2.84 -4.49 -2.42
C CYS A 103 3.72 -3.87 -3.50
N GLU A 104 3.60 -2.57 -3.73
CA GLU A 104 4.52 -1.86 -4.60
C GLU A 104 5.96 -1.92 -4.08
N SER A 105 6.95 -1.99 -4.97
CA SER A 105 8.32 -1.56 -4.70
C SER A 105 8.42 -0.04 -4.90
N LEU A 106 9.54 0.55 -4.56
CA LEU A 106 9.73 1.99 -4.71
C LEU A 106 9.70 2.41 -6.19
N LEU A 107 8.80 3.33 -6.53
CA LEU A 107 8.88 4.10 -7.77
C LEU A 107 9.93 5.20 -7.56
N ALA A 108 11.18 4.91 -7.93
CA ALA A 108 12.30 5.81 -7.68
C ALA A 108 12.24 7.04 -8.59
N THR A 109 11.70 8.14 -8.06
CA THR A 109 11.78 9.50 -8.63
C THR A 109 12.51 10.41 -7.65
N PRO A 110 13.04 11.58 -8.09
CA PRO A 110 13.70 12.51 -7.18
C PRO A 110 12.83 12.88 -5.97
N GLU A 111 11.54 13.12 -6.19
CA GLU A 111 10.59 13.49 -5.14
C GLU A 111 10.36 12.35 -4.15
N HIS A 112 10.25 11.11 -4.64
CA HIS A 112 10.05 9.95 -3.77
C HIS A 112 11.30 9.59 -2.98
N ILE A 113 12.50 9.77 -3.54
CA ILE A 113 13.75 9.53 -2.80
C ILE A 113 13.95 10.59 -1.72
N ALA A 114 13.63 11.86 -2.01
CA ALA A 114 13.88 12.98 -1.10
C ALA A 114 13.11 12.89 0.24
N VAL A 115 12.05 12.08 0.32
CA VAL A 115 11.28 11.93 1.58
C VAL A 115 11.94 11.01 2.59
N PHE A 116 12.92 10.19 2.18
CA PHE A 116 13.57 9.23 3.07
C PHE A 116 14.72 9.86 3.83
N ASP A 117 14.86 9.51 5.11
CA ASP A 117 15.92 10.00 6.01
C ASP A 117 17.32 9.67 5.49
N ASN A 118 17.45 8.57 4.74
CA ASN A 118 18.70 8.10 4.14
C ASN A 118 18.82 8.42 2.63
N CYS A 119 18.16 9.47 2.12
CA CYS A 119 18.22 9.86 0.70
C CYS A 119 19.66 10.15 0.21
N ALA A 120 20.53 10.67 1.07
CA ALA A 120 21.94 10.90 0.76
C ALA A 120 22.71 9.59 0.45
N GLU A 121 22.34 8.49 1.11
CA GLU A 121 22.90 7.15 0.82
C GLU A 121 22.55 6.71 -0.60
N TYR A 122 21.30 6.96 -1.05
CA TYR A 122 20.88 6.69 -2.42
C TYR A 122 21.73 7.44 -3.44
N ALA A 123 21.91 8.75 -3.24
CA ALA A 123 22.69 9.58 -4.14
C ALA A 123 24.18 9.14 -4.20
N ALA A 124 24.74 8.70 -3.07
CA ALA A 124 26.11 8.19 -3.00
C ALA A 124 26.26 6.85 -3.74
N LEU A 125 25.28 5.94 -3.61
CA LEU A 125 25.31 4.62 -4.24
C LEU A 125 25.15 4.68 -5.75
N PHE A 126 24.31 5.59 -6.26
CA PHE A 126 23.93 5.63 -7.68
C PHE A 126 24.52 6.82 -8.45
N GLY A 127 25.36 7.63 -7.80
CA GLY A 127 26.00 8.79 -8.43
C GLY A 127 25.06 9.96 -8.67
N GLY A 128 23.94 10.04 -7.94
CA GLY A 128 22.97 11.11 -8.02
C GLY A 128 21.52 10.66 -7.80
N MET A 129 20.58 11.55 -8.01
CA MET A 129 19.15 11.25 -7.93
C MET A 129 18.67 10.51 -9.19
N PRO A 130 17.58 9.71 -9.10
CA PRO A 130 17.03 9.01 -10.25
C PRO A 130 16.38 9.96 -11.26
N SER A 131 16.07 9.46 -12.46
CA SER A 131 15.27 10.20 -13.45
C SER A 131 13.84 10.39 -12.96
N ALA A 132 13.23 11.50 -13.33
CA ALA A 132 11.81 11.75 -13.10
C ALA A 132 10.89 10.87 -13.99
N ASP A 133 11.44 10.24 -15.03
CA ASP A 133 10.68 9.45 -16.03
C ASP A 133 10.41 8.02 -15.61
N ALA A 134 10.54 7.69 -14.33
CA ALA A 134 10.26 6.34 -13.83
C ALA A 134 8.80 5.94 -14.09
N GLN A 135 8.61 4.77 -14.69
CA GLN A 135 7.27 4.29 -15.05
C GLN A 135 6.71 3.41 -13.93
N SER A 136 5.43 3.64 -13.60
CA SER A 136 4.70 2.80 -12.67
C SER A 136 4.45 1.42 -13.27
N TYR A 137 4.55 0.37 -12.44
CA TYR A 137 4.25 -1.03 -12.80
C TYR A 137 2.79 -1.20 -13.27
N ALA A 138 1.85 -0.50 -12.64
CA ALA A 138 0.43 -0.57 -12.97
C ALA A 138 -0.24 0.79 -12.72
N PRO A 139 -1.43 1.04 -13.29
CA PRO A 139 -2.20 2.25 -13.03
C PRO A 139 -2.55 2.38 -11.55
N VAL A 140 -2.52 3.61 -11.05
CA VAL A 140 -2.96 3.93 -9.69
C VAL A 140 -4.47 4.17 -9.67
N ALA A 141 -5.17 3.50 -8.76
CA ALA A 141 -6.58 3.69 -8.50
C ALA A 141 -6.79 4.21 -7.07
N ALA A 142 -7.16 5.48 -6.95
CA ALA A 142 -7.38 6.14 -5.67
C ALA A 142 -8.70 6.94 -5.69
N PHE A 143 -9.25 7.21 -4.51
CA PHE A 143 -10.37 8.14 -4.38
C PHE A 143 -9.88 9.58 -4.37
N ASN A 144 -10.50 10.41 -5.18
CA ASN A 144 -10.33 11.85 -5.16
C ASN A 144 -11.41 12.46 -4.24
N GLY A 145 -11.23 12.31 -2.92
CA GLY A 145 -12.15 12.83 -1.90
C GLY A 145 -13.44 12.02 -1.72
N GLY A 146 -14.31 12.44 -0.80
CA GLY A 146 -15.51 11.72 -0.40
C GLY A 146 -16.55 11.51 -1.51
N ARG A 147 -16.59 12.39 -2.53
CA ARG A 147 -17.45 12.17 -3.71
C ARG A 147 -17.01 10.95 -4.52
N GLY A 148 -15.72 10.66 -4.60
CA GLY A 148 -15.18 9.47 -5.26
C GLY A 148 -15.60 8.20 -4.53
N GLU A 149 -15.53 8.21 -3.21
CA GLU A 149 -15.95 7.11 -2.36
C GLU A 149 -17.46 6.84 -2.46
N LEU A 150 -18.29 7.90 -2.41
CA LEU A 150 -19.75 7.75 -2.57
C LEU A 150 -20.10 7.12 -3.93
N LYS A 151 -19.48 7.56 -5.02
CA LYS A 151 -19.68 6.96 -6.35
C LYS A 151 -19.26 5.49 -6.38
N SER A 152 -18.19 5.12 -5.68
CA SER A 152 -17.74 3.73 -5.53
C SER A 152 -18.84 2.88 -4.87
N ARG A 153 -19.36 3.32 -3.72
CA ARG A 153 -20.44 2.63 -2.99
C ARG A 153 -21.71 2.46 -3.83
N LEU A 154 -22.06 3.48 -4.62
CA LEU A 154 -23.23 3.39 -5.53
C LEU A 154 -23.00 2.35 -6.64
N ARG A 155 -21.80 2.28 -7.23
CA ARG A 155 -21.48 1.25 -8.24
C ARG A 155 -21.53 -0.16 -7.64
N SER A 156 -21.00 -0.36 -6.44
CA SER A 156 -21.09 -1.64 -5.73
C SER A 156 -22.52 -2.03 -5.40
N ALA A 157 -23.36 -1.10 -4.98
CA ALA A 157 -24.78 -1.36 -4.71
C ALA A 157 -25.57 -1.73 -5.98
N LEU A 158 -25.19 -1.23 -7.15
CA LEU A 158 -25.82 -1.53 -8.43
C LEU A 158 -25.29 -2.83 -9.08
N ALA A 159 -24.17 -3.36 -8.63
CA ALA A 159 -23.51 -4.50 -9.25
C ALA A 159 -24.38 -5.78 -9.41
N PRO A 160 -25.36 -6.09 -8.52
CA PRO A 160 -26.26 -7.22 -8.73
C PRO A 160 -27.16 -7.09 -9.95
N VAL A 161 -27.40 -5.87 -10.43
CA VAL A 161 -28.25 -5.59 -11.61
C VAL A 161 -27.39 -5.30 -12.84
N ILE A 162 -26.44 -4.40 -12.71
CA ILE A 162 -25.49 -4.02 -13.76
C ILE A 162 -24.12 -3.80 -13.13
N ASP A 163 -23.16 -4.64 -13.47
CA ASP A 163 -21.79 -4.50 -12.93
C ASP A 163 -21.00 -3.46 -13.72
N ILE A 164 -20.92 -2.26 -13.15
CA ILE A 164 -20.13 -1.12 -13.64
C ILE A 164 -18.98 -0.77 -12.67
N ARG A 165 -18.63 -1.71 -11.79
CA ARG A 165 -17.55 -1.51 -10.82
C ARG A 165 -16.19 -1.33 -11.50
N ARG A 166 -15.38 -0.46 -10.93
CA ARG A 166 -13.99 -0.27 -11.27
C ARG A 166 -13.10 -1.21 -10.44
N PRO A 167 -11.85 -1.46 -10.82
CA PRO A 167 -10.93 -2.32 -10.06
C PRO A 167 -10.85 -1.98 -8.56
N LEU A 168 -10.84 -0.70 -8.20
CA LEU A 168 -10.88 -0.24 -6.81
C LEU A 168 -12.18 -0.62 -6.08
N ASP A 169 -13.33 -0.52 -6.76
CA ASP A 169 -14.62 -0.89 -6.17
C ASP A 169 -14.65 -2.38 -5.85
N ILE A 170 -14.19 -3.22 -6.79
CA ILE A 170 -14.08 -4.67 -6.64
C ILE A 170 -13.12 -5.04 -5.51
N ALA A 171 -11.95 -4.36 -5.43
CA ALA A 171 -10.99 -4.59 -4.36
C ALA A 171 -11.59 -4.30 -2.98
N ARG A 172 -12.33 -3.19 -2.83
CA ARG A 172 -13.01 -2.85 -1.58
C ARG A 172 -14.10 -3.88 -1.24
N ASP A 173 -14.99 -4.20 -2.18
CA ASP A 173 -16.04 -5.18 -1.96
C ASP A 173 -15.45 -6.52 -1.47
N ASN A 174 -14.35 -6.98 -2.07
CA ASN A 174 -13.66 -8.20 -1.69
C ASN A 174 -13.08 -8.12 -0.26
N THR A 175 -12.46 -7.00 0.11
CA THR A 175 -11.90 -6.82 1.46
C THR A 175 -13.00 -6.66 2.51
N GLU A 176 -14.12 -6.01 2.19
CA GLU A 176 -15.29 -5.91 3.06
C GLU A 176 -15.98 -7.27 3.28
N ALA A 177 -16.13 -8.07 2.21
CA ALA A 177 -16.68 -9.43 2.33
C ALA A 177 -15.82 -10.31 3.23
N ARG A 178 -14.47 -10.24 3.13
CA ARG A 178 -13.56 -10.95 4.03
C ARG A 178 -13.65 -10.46 5.46
N ALA A 179 -13.86 -9.16 5.67
CA ALA A 179 -14.06 -8.59 7.00
C ALA A 179 -15.33 -9.12 7.67
N LEU A 180 -16.39 -9.36 6.91
CA LEU A 180 -17.62 -9.99 7.42
C LEU A 180 -17.40 -11.46 7.82
N LEU A 181 -16.66 -12.22 7.00
CA LEU A 181 -16.33 -13.61 7.29
C LEU A 181 -15.47 -13.75 8.55
N SER A 182 -14.51 -12.84 8.77
CA SER A 182 -13.64 -12.86 9.93
C SER A 182 -14.35 -12.52 11.25
N LYS A 183 -15.53 -11.89 11.21
CA LYS A 183 -16.37 -11.62 12.39
C LYS A 183 -17.27 -12.79 12.76
N ALA A 184 -17.49 -13.70 11.80
CA ALA A 184 -18.38 -14.86 11.99
C ALA A 184 -17.64 -16.12 12.43
N ALA A 185 -16.30 -16.09 12.42
CA ALA A 185 -15.40 -17.18 12.85
C ALA A 185 -14.89 -16.95 14.27
#